data_9a1b730e9f06cea042b0235d8b0a7fce
#
_entry.id   9a1b730e9f06cea042b0235d8b0a7fce
#
_cell.length_a   1.000
_cell.length_b   1.000
_cell.length_c   1.000
_cell.angle_alpha   90.00
_cell.angle_beta   90.00
_cell.angle_gamma   90.00
#
_symmetry.space_group_name_H-M   'P 1'
#
loop_
_entity.id
_entity.type
_entity.pdbx_description
1 polymer ?
#
loop_
_entity_poly.entity_id
_entity_poly.type
_entity_poly.pdbx_seq_one_letter_code
_entity_poly.pdbx_strand_id
1 'polypeptide(L)'
;MNIRATSGVLGVIGHPVAHSFSPDMHNAAIDALGIDFCYVAFHVLPERVGEALQGLKGLNIRGLNVTIPHKLAVMEHLDRISEEALAVGAVNTISNEEGELVGYNTDVYGVVTALERAAGLEAFPPQVVVLGAGGAARAVVYALGSRREVGQLTLLNRTVERAEALALDMEKITGKPISVGRLDADTQARTFAGAGLVVNTTSLGMHPNVEETPLMAEGAVHSQLVLYDTVFNPLETRMMAQFRDVGAPVCGGLDMLVYQGARSFQIWTGMEPPTDVMKEVVVRRFA
;
A
#
# COMPACT_ATOMS: atom_id res chain seq x y z
N MET A 1 -5.56 16.68 -21.37
CA MET A 1 -4.45 17.37 -20.66
C MET A 1 -3.69 18.29 -21.60
N ASN A 2 -3.42 19.54 -21.22
CA ASN A 2 -2.63 20.49 -22.01
C ASN A 2 -1.44 20.96 -21.16
N ILE A 3 -0.24 20.44 -21.43
CA ILE A 3 0.97 20.76 -20.67
C ILE A 3 1.55 22.08 -21.18
N ARG A 4 1.85 22.99 -20.27
CA ARG A 4 2.40 24.34 -20.51
C ARG A 4 3.73 24.52 -19.81
N ALA A 5 4.44 25.60 -20.09
CA ALA A 5 5.67 25.95 -19.39
C ALA A 5 5.45 26.26 -17.88
N THR A 6 4.22 26.51 -17.47
CA THR A 6 3.80 26.77 -16.08
C THR A 6 3.35 25.54 -15.34
N SER A 7 3.16 24.40 -16.05
CA SER A 7 2.62 23.19 -15.45
C SER A 7 3.55 22.62 -14.38
N GLY A 8 3.00 22.38 -13.19
CA GLY A 8 3.71 21.68 -12.12
C GLY A 8 3.91 20.20 -12.48
N VAL A 9 5.05 19.63 -12.08
CA VAL A 9 5.35 18.22 -12.34
C VAL A 9 5.20 17.40 -11.05
N LEU A 10 4.44 16.32 -11.15
CA LEU A 10 4.32 15.25 -10.17
C LEU A 10 4.80 13.94 -10.79
N GLY A 11 5.06 12.93 -10.00
CA GLY A 11 5.43 11.65 -10.59
C GLY A 11 5.53 10.49 -9.62
N VAL A 12 6.01 9.36 -10.16
CA VAL A 12 6.37 8.17 -9.38
C VAL A 12 7.77 7.69 -9.75
N ILE A 13 8.57 7.32 -8.76
CA ILE A 13 9.85 6.61 -8.93
C ILE A 13 9.73 5.15 -8.52
N GLY A 14 10.38 4.26 -9.27
CA GLY A 14 10.42 2.83 -9.00
C GLY A 14 11.34 2.07 -9.96
N HIS A 15 11.54 0.77 -9.70
CA HIS A 15 12.35 -0.11 -10.55
C HIS A 15 11.85 -1.57 -10.51
N PRO A 16 11.20 -2.08 -11.57
CA PRO A 16 10.67 -1.34 -12.72
C PRO A 16 9.41 -0.52 -12.36
N VAL A 17 9.08 0.48 -13.19
CA VAL A 17 7.93 1.38 -12.95
C VAL A 17 6.95 1.47 -14.12
N ALA A 18 7.29 0.89 -15.27
CA ALA A 18 6.52 1.02 -16.52
C ALA A 18 5.07 0.48 -16.45
N HIS A 19 4.80 -0.41 -15.50
CA HIS A 19 3.48 -1.01 -15.28
C HIS A 19 2.64 -0.27 -14.23
N SER A 20 3.12 0.89 -13.72
CA SER A 20 2.39 1.66 -12.72
C SER A 20 1.08 2.24 -13.28
N PHE A 21 0.04 2.19 -12.48
CA PHE A 21 -1.26 2.81 -12.75
C PHE A 21 -1.36 4.24 -12.22
N SER A 22 -0.37 4.69 -11.44
CA SER A 22 -0.37 6.03 -10.85
C SER A 22 -0.45 7.16 -11.87
N PRO A 23 0.25 7.12 -13.03
CA PRO A 23 0.11 8.17 -14.04
C PRO A 23 -1.31 8.33 -14.58
N ASP A 24 -1.99 7.22 -14.89
CA ASP A 24 -3.38 7.27 -15.38
C ASP A 24 -4.31 7.87 -14.33
N MET A 25 -4.18 7.40 -13.10
CA MET A 25 -5.02 7.78 -11.98
C MET A 25 -4.86 9.26 -11.61
N HIS A 26 -3.63 9.73 -11.46
CA HIS A 26 -3.37 11.13 -11.09
C HIS A 26 -3.67 12.11 -12.21
N ASN A 27 -3.35 11.76 -13.47
CA ASN A 27 -3.67 12.62 -14.60
C ASN A 27 -5.17 12.74 -14.82
N ALA A 28 -5.96 11.70 -14.57
CA ALA A 28 -7.41 11.78 -14.61
C ALA A 28 -7.97 12.75 -13.54
N ALA A 29 -7.40 12.73 -12.33
CA ALA A 29 -7.76 13.68 -11.28
C ALA A 29 -7.37 15.12 -11.64
N ILE A 30 -6.17 15.33 -12.20
CA ILE A 30 -5.68 16.62 -12.69
C ILE A 30 -6.62 17.19 -13.76
N ASP A 31 -6.99 16.38 -14.75
CA ASP A 31 -7.92 16.79 -15.82
C ASP A 31 -9.32 17.13 -15.27
N ALA A 32 -9.84 16.30 -14.37
CA ALA A 32 -11.16 16.50 -13.77
C ALA A 32 -11.25 17.80 -12.93
N LEU A 33 -10.16 18.17 -12.27
CA LEU A 33 -10.07 19.40 -11.47
C LEU A 33 -9.63 20.63 -12.30
N GLY A 34 -9.17 20.42 -13.54
CA GLY A 34 -8.71 21.51 -14.41
C GLY A 34 -7.46 22.24 -13.90
N ILE A 35 -6.60 21.57 -13.12
CA ILE A 35 -5.39 22.16 -12.54
C ILE A 35 -4.19 22.01 -13.47
N ASP A 36 -3.24 22.96 -13.37
CA ASP A 36 -2.07 23.03 -14.25
C ASP A 36 -0.91 22.15 -13.71
N PHE A 37 -1.11 20.84 -13.75
CA PHE A 37 -0.13 19.83 -13.37
C PHE A 37 -0.05 18.72 -14.42
N CYS A 38 1.04 17.95 -14.37
CA CYS A 38 1.16 16.65 -15.04
C CYS A 38 1.82 15.62 -14.11
N TYR A 39 1.46 14.35 -14.31
CA TYR A 39 2.03 13.25 -13.53
C TYR A 39 2.70 12.24 -14.46
N VAL A 40 3.98 11.91 -14.18
CA VAL A 40 4.80 11.04 -15.02
C VAL A 40 5.50 9.94 -14.20
N ALA A 41 5.93 8.85 -14.87
CA ALA A 41 6.69 7.80 -14.24
C ALA A 41 8.19 7.97 -14.57
N PHE A 42 9.05 7.85 -13.55
CA PHE A 42 10.50 7.90 -13.66
C PHE A 42 11.10 6.56 -13.26
N HIS A 43 11.76 5.88 -14.20
CA HIS A 43 12.51 4.67 -13.92
C HIS A 43 13.85 5.04 -13.27
N VAL A 44 13.99 4.72 -11.99
CA VAL A 44 15.17 5.02 -11.19
C VAL A 44 15.81 3.72 -10.71
N LEU A 45 17.08 3.52 -11.04
CA LEU A 45 17.86 2.38 -10.54
C LEU A 45 18.14 2.55 -9.03
N PRO A 46 18.22 1.44 -8.24
CA PRO A 46 18.44 1.53 -6.80
C PRO A 46 19.65 2.37 -6.38
N GLU A 47 20.74 2.26 -7.09
CA GLU A 47 21.98 3.00 -6.84
C GLU A 47 21.91 4.49 -7.20
N ARG A 48 20.84 4.94 -7.88
CA ARG A 48 20.67 6.32 -8.34
C ARG A 48 19.57 7.09 -7.60
N VAL A 49 19.06 6.56 -6.52
CA VAL A 49 17.97 7.18 -5.74
C VAL A 49 18.37 8.56 -5.24
N GLY A 50 19.56 8.72 -4.67
CA GLY A 50 20.06 10.01 -4.19
C GLY A 50 20.18 11.07 -5.30
N GLU A 51 20.69 10.70 -6.48
CA GLU A 51 20.75 11.60 -7.64
C GLU A 51 19.35 12.03 -8.11
N ALA A 52 18.39 11.09 -8.12
CA ALA A 52 17.02 11.38 -8.50
C ALA A 52 16.36 12.40 -7.56
N LEU A 53 16.59 12.29 -6.24
CA LEU A 53 16.07 13.23 -5.25
C LEU A 53 16.75 14.60 -5.32
N GLN A 54 18.05 14.66 -5.63
CA GLN A 54 18.70 15.95 -5.94
C GLN A 54 18.11 16.58 -7.21
N GLY A 55 17.83 15.78 -8.22
CA GLY A 55 17.14 16.23 -9.43
C GLY A 55 15.75 16.77 -9.15
N LEU A 56 15.00 16.16 -8.21
CA LEU A 56 13.68 16.64 -7.77
C LEU A 56 13.75 18.08 -7.26
N LYS A 57 14.76 18.40 -6.42
CA LYS A 57 15.03 19.78 -5.95
C LYS A 57 15.42 20.71 -7.11
N GLY A 58 16.42 20.31 -7.89
CA GLY A 58 16.99 21.14 -8.96
C GLY A 58 16.01 21.46 -10.10
N LEU A 59 15.08 20.55 -10.40
CA LEU A 59 14.05 20.70 -11.43
C LEU A 59 12.74 21.27 -10.87
N ASN A 60 12.68 21.57 -9.57
CA ASN A 60 11.48 22.04 -8.88
C ASN A 60 10.25 21.14 -9.12
N ILE A 61 10.47 19.82 -9.15
CA ILE A 61 9.38 18.85 -9.21
C ILE A 61 8.59 18.95 -7.91
N ARG A 62 7.26 19.08 -7.97
CA ARG A 62 6.40 19.35 -6.81
C ARG A 62 6.31 18.18 -5.83
N GLY A 63 6.37 16.96 -6.33
CA GLY A 63 6.36 15.78 -5.48
C GLY A 63 6.41 14.48 -6.25
N LEU A 64 6.74 13.39 -5.53
CA LEU A 64 6.85 12.06 -6.11
C LEU A 64 6.19 11.02 -5.20
N ASN A 65 5.46 10.06 -5.79
CA ASN A 65 5.27 8.77 -5.14
C ASN A 65 6.56 7.95 -5.24
N VAL A 66 6.74 7.07 -4.28
CA VAL A 66 7.84 6.12 -4.21
C VAL A 66 7.29 4.71 -4.15
N THR A 67 7.68 3.86 -5.09
CA THR A 67 7.32 2.44 -5.08
C THR A 67 8.54 1.54 -4.97
N ILE A 68 8.34 0.24 -5.06
CA ILE A 68 9.38 -0.80 -4.97
C ILE A 68 10.52 -0.51 -5.96
N PRO A 69 11.80 -0.64 -5.51
CA PRO A 69 12.25 -1.07 -4.19
C PRO A 69 12.63 0.09 -3.26
N HIS A 70 12.27 1.34 -3.56
CA HIS A 70 12.89 2.57 -3.06
C HIS A 70 12.35 3.11 -1.73
N LYS A 71 11.19 2.60 -1.23
CA LYS A 71 10.48 3.18 -0.06
C LYS A 71 11.31 3.34 1.22
N LEU A 72 12.34 2.50 1.40
CA LEU A 72 13.28 2.61 2.51
C LEU A 72 14.48 3.48 2.13
N ALA A 73 15.03 3.25 0.93
CA ALA A 73 16.26 3.92 0.49
C ALA A 73 16.12 5.45 0.36
N VAL A 74 14.92 5.96 0.05
CA VAL A 74 14.69 7.41 -0.05
C VAL A 74 14.84 8.13 1.28
N MET A 75 14.64 7.44 2.42
CA MET A 75 14.57 8.07 3.74
C MET A 75 15.86 8.80 4.13
N GLU A 76 17.02 8.27 3.77
CA GLU A 76 18.33 8.88 4.07
C GLU A 76 18.64 10.15 3.24
N HIS A 77 17.83 10.41 2.20
CA HIS A 77 17.99 11.55 1.28
C HIS A 77 16.93 12.65 1.47
N LEU A 78 16.08 12.55 2.49
CA LEU A 78 15.02 13.49 2.80
C LEU A 78 15.48 14.48 3.88
N ASP A 79 14.99 15.72 3.80
CA ASP A 79 15.28 16.75 4.81
C ASP A 79 14.41 16.55 6.06
N ARG A 80 13.15 16.14 5.88
CA ARG A 80 12.22 15.79 6.96
C ARG A 80 11.40 14.55 6.61
N ILE A 81 10.97 13.83 7.64
CA ILE A 81 10.08 12.67 7.51
C ILE A 81 8.97 12.83 8.54
N SER A 82 7.72 12.62 8.13
CA SER A 82 6.57 12.67 9.04
C SER A 82 6.67 11.59 10.13
N GLU A 83 6.07 11.86 11.30
CA GLU A 83 6.07 10.92 12.43
C GLU A 83 5.50 9.55 12.03
N GLU A 84 4.43 9.53 11.23
CA GLU A 84 3.83 8.29 10.73
C GLU A 84 4.80 7.53 9.82
N ALA A 85 5.47 8.21 8.87
CA ALA A 85 6.42 7.56 7.97
C ALA A 85 7.66 7.05 8.71
N LEU A 86 8.12 7.76 9.75
CA LEU A 86 9.18 7.29 10.66
C LEU A 86 8.74 6.04 11.42
N ALA A 87 7.54 6.05 11.97
CA ALA A 87 6.97 4.91 12.69
C ALA A 87 6.81 3.68 11.79
N VAL A 88 6.30 3.88 10.57
CA VAL A 88 6.22 2.79 9.57
C VAL A 88 7.60 2.32 9.13
N GLY A 89 8.60 3.22 9.11
CA GLY A 89 9.94 2.97 8.59
C GLY A 89 9.98 2.84 7.07
N ALA A 90 9.07 3.55 6.36
CA ALA A 90 9.00 3.59 4.91
C ALA A 90 8.30 4.87 4.43
N VAL A 91 8.77 5.43 3.33
CA VAL A 91 8.18 6.60 2.65
C VAL A 91 7.67 6.16 1.28
N ASN A 92 6.39 6.46 0.98
CA ASN A 92 5.78 6.24 -0.34
C ASN A 92 5.39 7.54 -1.06
N THR A 93 5.54 8.69 -0.39
CA THR A 93 5.18 10.01 -0.92
C THR A 93 6.19 11.03 -0.46
N ILE A 94 6.73 11.81 -1.40
CA ILE A 94 7.67 12.91 -1.14
C ILE A 94 7.01 14.20 -1.63
N SER A 95 7.02 15.24 -0.81
CA SER A 95 6.64 16.61 -1.18
C SER A 95 7.86 17.49 -1.21
N ASN A 96 7.97 18.35 -2.22
CA ASN A 96 8.97 19.41 -2.30
C ASN A 96 8.33 20.71 -1.79
N GLU A 97 8.68 21.07 -0.56
CA GLU A 97 8.17 22.24 0.13
C GLU A 97 9.24 23.35 0.08
N GLU A 98 9.23 24.15 -0.99
CA GLU A 98 10.18 25.25 -1.21
C GLU A 98 11.66 24.80 -1.20
N GLY A 99 11.94 23.61 -1.73
CA GLY A 99 13.29 23.04 -1.78
C GLY A 99 13.61 22.10 -0.61
N GLU A 100 12.74 21.97 0.38
CA GLU A 100 12.82 20.98 1.44
C GLU A 100 12.04 19.72 1.04
N LEU A 101 12.67 18.55 1.05
CA LEU A 101 12.04 17.28 0.73
C LEU A 101 11.44 16.65 1.99
N VAL A 102 10.12 16.54 2.02
CA VAL A 102 9.38 15.98 3.16
C VAL A 102 8.78 14.63 2.78
N GLY A 103 9.09 13.60 3.56
CA GLY A 103 8.61 12.23 3.34
C GLY A 103 7.36 11.89 4.14
N TYR A 104 6.41 11.22 3.48
CA TYR A 104 5.15 10.76 4.07
C TYR A 104 4.91 9.28 3.76
N ASN A 105 4.03 8.65 4.54
CA ASN A 105 3.50 7.33 4.22
C ASN A 105 1.97 7.40 4.08
N THR A 106 1.49 7.35 2.85
CA THR A 106 0.04 7.36 2.56
C THR A 106 -0.55 5.97 2.44
N ASP A 107 0.27 4.90 2.50
CA ASP A 107 -0.21 3.52 2.49
C ASP A 107 -1.06 3.22 3.73
N VAL A 108 -0.70 3.76 4.89
CA VAL A 108 -1.47 3.64 6.15
C VAL A 108 -2.89 4.16 5.97
N TYR A 109 -3.03 5.38 5.46
CA TYR A 109 -4.33 5.96 5.14
C TYR A 109 -5.10 5.13 4.12
N GLY A 110 -4.41 4.64 3.07
CA GLY A 110 -5.01 3.80 2.03
C GLY A 110 -5.59 2.51 2.58
N VAL A 111 -4.84 1.80 3.43
CA VAL A 111 -5.28 0.54 4.08
C VAL A 111 -6.50 0.77 4.95
N VAL A 112 -6.42 1.74 5.87
CA VAL A 112 -7.51 2.03 6.81
C VAL A 112 -8.78 2.41 6.07
N THR A 113 -8.68 3.36 5.13
CA THR A 113 -9.83 3.84 4.37
C THR A 113 -10.45 2.74 3.50
N ALA A 114 -9.63 1.86 2.91
CA ALA A 114 -10.12 0.72 2.14
C ALA A 114 -10.87 -0.28 3.03
N LEU A 115 -10.34 -0.62 4.20
CA LEU A 115 -11.00 -1.53 5.14
C LEU A 115 -12.31 -0.94 5.68
N GLU A 116 -12.34 0.34 6.02
CA GLU A 116 -13.54 1.01 6.54
C GLU A 116 -14.61 1.19 5.45
N ARG A 117 -14.25 1.69 4.27
CA ARG A 117 -15.21 2.07 3.23
C ARG A 117 -15.53 0.97 2.23
N ALA A 118 -14.52 0.22 1.77
CA ALA A 118 -14.71 -0.79 0.73
C ALA A 118 -15.03 -2.17 1.30
N ALA A 119 -14.42 -2.57 2.42
CA ALA A 119 -14.76 -3.81 3.11
C ALA A 119 -15.91 -3.64 4.11
N GLY A 120 -16.37 -2.40 4.35
CA GLY A 120 -17.50 -2.11 5.25
C GLY A 120 -17.25 -2.45 6.72
N LEU A 121 -16.00 -2.44 7.15
CA LEU A 121 -15.66 -2.73 8.55
C LEU A 121 -15.95 -1.51 9.42
N GLU A 122 -17.06 -1.54 10.14
CA GLU A 122 -17.39 -0.52 11.15
C GLU A 122 -16.46 -0.58 12.37
N ALA A 123 -15.92 -1.77 12.67
CA ALA A 123 -14.93 -2.01 13.72
C ALA A 123 -13.95 -3.09 13.27
N PHE A 124 -12.69 -2.95 13.66
CA PHE A 124 -11.66 -3.94 13.32
C PHE A 124 -11.80 -5.18 14.21
N PRO A 125 -11.69 -6.40 13.64
CA PRO A 125 -11.75 -7.62 14.42
C PRO A 125 -10.63 -7.71 15.45
N PRO A 126 -10.89 -8.34 16.62
CA PRO A 126 -9.88 -8.45 17.67
C PRO A 126 -8.68 -9.32 17.30
N GLN A 127 -8.83 -10.25 16.35
CA GLN A 127 -7.76 -11.12 15.87
C GLN A 127 -7.57 -10.93 14.37
N VAL A 128 -6.35 -10.54 13.98
CA VAL A 128 -5.97 -10.26 12.60
C VAL A 128 -4.73 -11.05 12.21
N VAL A 129 -4.75 -11.63 11.01
CA VAL A 129 -3.60 -12.31 10.42
C VAL A 129 -3.12 -11.52 9.20
N VAL A 130 -1.81 -11.24 9.14
CA VAL A 130 -1.17 -10.58 8.00
C VAL A 130 -0.22 -11.57 7.33
N LEU A 131 -0.37 -11.76 6.03
CA LEU A 131 0.49 -12.60 5.22
C LEU A 131 1.52 -11.72 4.52
N GLY A 132 2.81 -12.00 4.76
CA GLY A 132 3.92 -11.23 4.21
C GLY A 132 4.61 -10.35 5.25
N ALA A 133 5.85 -9.94 4.94
CA ALA A 133 6.70 -9.08 5.77
C ALA A 133 7.48 -8.06 4.91
N GLY A 134 6.85 -7.54 3.85
CA GLY A 134 7.41 -6.52 2.96
C GLY A 134 6.99 -5.10 3.32
N GLY A 135 7.22 -4.14 2.41
CA GLY A 135 6.88 -2.73 2.61
C GLY A 135 5.38 -2.49 2.84
N ALA A 136 4.50 -3.22 2.13
CA ALA A 136 3.05 -3.14 2.37
C ALA A 136 2.68 -3.70 3.75
N ALA A 137 3.33 -4.80 4.19
CA ALA A 137 3.11 -5.37 5.52
C ALA A 137 3.43 -4.36 6.63
N ARG A 138 4.50 -3.57 6.50
CA ARG A 138 4.85 -2.54 7.51
C ARG A 138 3.70 -1.55 7.72
N ALA A 139 3.13 -1.00 6.64
CA ALA A 139 2.01 -0.07 6.72
C ALA A 139 0.75 -0.73 7.30
N VAL A 140 0.42 -1.96 6.88
CA VAL A 140 -0.72 -2.73 7.39
C VAL A 140 -0.57 -3.04 8.88
N VAL A 141 0.60 -3.53 9.30
CA VAL A 141 0.88 -3.89 10.70
C VAL A 141 0.85 -2.65 11.60
N TYR A 142 1.42 -1.53 11.15
CA TYR A 142 1.33 -0.27 11.86
C TYR A 142 -0.13 0.21 11.97
N ALA A 143 -0.85 0.23 10.85
CA ALA A 143 -2.24 0.68 10.80
C ALA A 143 -3.15 -0.11 11.75
N LEU A 144 -3.06 -1.44 11.71
CA LEU A 144 -3.89 -2.34 12.52
C LEU A 144 -3.36 -2.46 13.96
N GLY A 145 -2.05 -2.48 14.15
CA GLY A 145 -1.42 -2.51 15.46
C GLY A 145 -1.72 -1.28 16.32
N SER A 146 -1.93 -0.13 15.68
CA SER A 146 -2.31 1.12 16.38
C SER A 146 -3.78 1.18 16.76
N ARG A 147 -4.63 0.23 16.33
CA ARG A 147 -6.07 0.20 16.65
C ARG A 147 -6.31 -0.51 17.98
N ARG A 148 -7.13 0.10 18.85
CA ARG A 148 -7.44 -0.45 20.18
C ARG A 148 -8.24 -1.74 20.10
N GLU A 149 -9.10 -1.86 19.09
CA GLU A 149 -9.97 -3.00 18.82
C GLU A 149 -9.21 -4.27 18.46
N VAL A 150 -8.06 -4.12 17.79
CA VAL A 150 -7.20 -5.25 17.42
C VAL A 150 -6.42 -5.70 18.66
N GLY A 151 -6.83 -6.80 19.25
CA GLY A 151 -6.19 -7.38 20.46
C GLY A 151 -5.00 -8.26 20.13
N GLN A 152 -5.05 -9.01 19.03
CA GLN A 152 -4.01 -9.94 18.61
C GLN A 152 -3.70 -9.76 17.12
N LEU A 153 -2.42 -9.60 16.80
CA LEU A 153 -1.92 -9.53 15.44
C LEU A 153 -0.92 -10.66 15.21
N THR A 154 -1.09 -11.39 14.12
CA THR A 154 -0.19 -12.50 13.74
C THR A 154 0.39 -12.25 12.35
N LEU A 155 1.71 -12.32 12.24
CA LEU A 155 2.44 -12.22 10.98
C LEU A 155 2.84 -13.63 10.50
N LEU A 156 2.41 -13.98 9.28
CA LEU A 156 2.85 -15.21 8.63
C LEU A 156 3.72 -14.88 7.41
N ASN A 157 4.93 -15.38 7.37
CA ASN A 157 5.83 -15.17 6.25
C ASN A 157 6.63 -16.43 5.89
N ARG A 158 6.99 -16.58 4.61
CA ARG A 158 7.82 -17.68 4.12
C ARG A 158 9.20 -17.69 4.82
N THR A 159 9.80 -16.51 4.97
CA THR A 159 11.05 -16.29 5.71
C THR A 159 10.69 -15.73 7.08
N VAL A 160 10.68 -16.59 8.10
CA VAL A 160 10.21 -16.24 9.45
C VAL A 160 11.02 -15.09 10.05
N GLU A 161 12.32 -15.07 9.84
CA GLU A 161 13.24 -14.05 10.35
C GLU A 161 12.87 -12.62 9.90
N ARG A 162 12.30 -12.48 8.68
CA ARG A 162 11.80 -11.19 8.20
C ARG A 162 10.55 -10.74 8.95
N ALA A 163 9.68 -11.68 9.28
CA ALA A 163 8.49 -11.39 10.06
C ALA A 163 8.85 -11.06 11.52
N GLU A 164 9.81 -11.76 12.10
CA GLU A 164 10.34 -11.48 13.45
C GLU A 164 10.95 -10.07 13.53
N ALA A 165 11.78 -9.70 12.55
CA ALA A 165 12.35 -8.36 12.49
C ALA A 165 11.25 -7.28 12.40
N LEU A 166 10.25 -7.49 11.53
CA LEU A 166 9.12 -6.56 11.41
C LEU A 166 8.29 -6.50 12.70
N ALA A 167 7.99 -7.64 13.32
CA ALA A 167 7.25 -7.71 14.56
C ALA A 167 7.97 -6.94 15.68
N LEU A 168 9.27 -7.18 15.86
CA LEU A 168 10.08 -6.50 16.87
C LEU A 168 10.09 -4.98 16.72
N ASP A 169 10.16 -4.48 15.47
CA ASP A 169 10.09 -3.06 15.18
C ASP A 169 8.70 -2.49 15.52
N MET A 170 7.64 -3.17 15.07
CA MET A 170 6.27 -2.69 15.24
C MET A 170 5.77 -2.80 16.68
N GLU A 171 6.21 -3.80 17.44
CA GLU A 171 5.91 -3.92 18.88
C GLU A 171 6.42 -2.72 19.67
N LYS A 172 7.64 -2.24 19.36
CA LYS A 172 8.22 -1.05 20.00
C LYS A 172 7.38 0.21 19.74
N ILE A 173 6.78 0.30 18.55
CA ILE A 173 6.07 1.48 18.08
C ILE A 173 4.60 1.44 18.54
N THR A 174 3.94 0.30 18.39
CA THR A 174 2.49 0.17 18.68
C THR A 174 2.21 -0.23 20.13
N GLY A 175 3.22 -0.71 20.86
CA GLY A 175 3.07 -1.26 22.21
C GLY A 175 2.29 -2.58 22.26
N LYS A 176 2.03 -3.21 21.10
CA LYS A 176 1.19 -4.40 20.98
C LYS A 176 2.03 -5.62 20.62
N PRO A 177 1.90 -6.76 21.34
CA PRO A 177 2.60 -7.99 20.99
C PRO A 177 2.12 -8.52 19.64
N ILE A 178 3.06 -8.98 18.81
CA ILE A 178 2.82 -9.50 17.48
C ILE A 178 3.32 -10.92 17.39
N SER A 179 2.43 -11.89 17.22
CA SER A 179 2.80 -13.27 17.03
C SER A 179 3.39 -13.49 15.64
N VAL A 180 4.42 -14.34 15.53
CA VAL A 180 5.05 -14.65 14.24
C VAL A 180 4.96 -16.14 13.97
N GLY A 181 4.74 -16.50 12.71
CA GLY A 181 4.72 -17.88 12.26
C GLY A 181 5.19 -18.05 10.82
N ARG A 182 5.50 -19.31 10.49
CA ARG A 182 5.76 -19.67 9.10
C ARG A 182 4.48 -19.65 8.28
N LEU A 183 4.56 -19.15 7.07
CA LEU A 183 3.46 -19.24 6.10
C LEU A 183 3.42 -20.66 5.53
N ASP A 184 2.64 -21.52 6.16
CA ASP A 184 2.37 -22.90 5.78
C ASP A 184 0.94 -23.30 6.13
N ALA A 185 0.48 -24.45 5.64
CA ALA A 185 -0.90 -24.90 5.81
C ALA A 185 -1.30 -25.09 7.28
N ASP A 186 -0.43 -25.69 8.09
CA ASP A 186 -0.75 -25.99 9.50
C ASP A 186 -0.86 -24.71 10.33
N THR A 187 0.01 -23.75 10.08
CA THR A 187 0.00 -22.46 10.78
C THR A 187 -1.20 -21.61 10.34
N GLN A 188 -1.55 -21.61 9.04
CA GLN A 188 -2.77 -20.96 8.56
C GLN A 188 -4.03 -21.59 9.19
N ALA A 189 -4.12 -22.92 9.22
CA ALA A 189 -5.26 -23.61 9.81
C ALA A 189 -5.49 -23.19 11.27
N ARG A 190 -4.42 -23.11 12.05
CA ARG A 190 -4.51 -22.71 13.47
C ARG A 190 -4.87 -21.23 13.64
N THR A 191 -4.30 -20.35 12.83
CA THR A 191 -4.46 -18.90 13.01
C THR A 191 -5.75 -18.37 12.39
N PHE A 192 -6.22 -18.95 11.27
CA PHE A 192 -7.46 -18.52 10.62
C PHE A 192 -8.71 -18.90 11.42
N ALA A 193 -8.68 -20.01 12.15
CA ALA A 193 -9.82 -20.49 12.93
C ALA A 193 -10.38 -19.45 13.93
N GLY A 194 -9.56 -18.56 14.45
CA GLY A 194 -9.96 -17.50 15.38
C GLY A 194 -9.91 -16.09 14.79
N ALA A 195 -9.41 -15.94 13.57
CA ALA A 195 -9.24 -14.63 12.95
C ALA A 195 -10.57 -14.09 12.39
N GLY A 196 -10.76 -12.79 12.50
CA GLY A 196 -11.85 -12.09 11.82
C GLY A 196 -11.41 -11.37 10.54
N LEU A 197 -10.10 -11.18 10.36
CA LEU A 197 -9.51 -10.53 9.18
C LEU A 197 -8.19 -11.20 8.80
N VAL A 198 -8.05 -11.51 7.52
CA VAL A 198 -6.77 -11.87 6.88
C VAL A 198 -6.40 -10.77 5.90
N VAL A 199 -5.16 -10.26 5.98
CA VAL A 199 -4.62 -9.29 5.03
C VAL A 199 -3.49 -9.94 4.25
N ASN A 200 -3.68 -10.10 2.94
CA ASN A 200 -2.58 -10.51 2.06
C ASN A 200 -1.75 -9.29 1.65
N THR A 201 -0.49 -9.28 2.04
CA THR A 201 0.50 -8.27 1.63
C THR A 201 1.64 -8.88 0.81
N THR A 202 1.50 -10.14 0.41
CA THR A 202 2.45 -10.81 -0.48
C THR A 202 2.21 -10.42 -1.93
N SER A 203 3.15 -10.70 -2.81
CA SER A 203 2.99 -10.58 -4.25
C SER A 203 2.43 -11.85 -4.93
N LEU A 204 2.06 -12.87 -4.15
CA LEU A 204 1.49 -14.09 -4.70
C LEU A 204 0.09 -13.80 -5.28
N GLY A 205 -0.14 -14.23 -6.51
CA GLY A 205 -1.37 -13.95 -7.26
C GLY A 205 -1.35 -12.63 -8.03
N MET A 206 -0.26 -11.82 -7.92
CA MET A 206 -0.07 -10.62 -8.71
C MET A 206 0.48 -10.95 -10.09
N HIS A 207 0.03 -10.21 -11.12
CA HIS A 207 0.59 -10.32 -12.47
C HIS A 207 2.14 -10.20 -12.47
N PRO A 208 2.88 -11.05 -13.22
CA PRO A 208 2.38 -12.04 -14.18
C PRO A 208 1.97 -13.40 -13.58
N ASN A 209 2.23 -13.66 -12.30
CA ASN A 209 2.04 -14.98 -11.67
C ASN A 209 0.64 -15.09 -11.04
N VAL A 210 -0.40 -14.85 -11.81
CA VAL A 210 -1.80 -14.76 -11.35
C VAL A 210 -2.36 -16.07 -10.78
N GLU A 211 -1.78 -17.22 -11.15
CA GLU A 211 -2.19 -18.54 -10.64
C GLU A 211 -1.64 -18.87 -9.24
N GLU A 212 -0.69 -18.08 -8.76
CA GLU A 212 -0.16 -18.28 -7.39
C GLU A 212 -1.16 -17.81 -6.34
N THR A 213 -1.11 -18.44 -5.17
CA THR A 213 -1.92 -18.04 -4.01
C THR A 213 -1.11 -18.24 -2.73
N PRO A 214 -1.18 -17.35 -1.76
CA PRO A 214 -0.63 -17.59 -0.43
C PRO A 214 -1.53 -18.48 0.43
N LEU A 215 -2.75 -18.80 0.00
CA LEU A 215 -3.65 -19.70 0.72
C LEU A 215 -3.20 -21.16 0.53
N MET A 216 -2.80 -21.80 1.63
CA MET A 216 -2.33 -23.19 1.66
C MET A 216 -3.30 -24.11 2.44
N ALA A 217 -4.15 -23.54 3.29
CA ALA A 217 -5.13 -24.25 4.13
C ALA A 217 -6.56 -23.84 3.74
N GLU A 218 -7.04 -24.27 2.57
CA GLU A 218 -8.37 -23.90 2.07
C GLU A 218 -9.49 -24.23 3.06
N GLY A 219 -9.42 -25.38 3.73
CA GLY A 219 -10.39 -25.80 4.74
C GLY A 219 -10.40 -24.96 6.03
N ALA A 220 -9.47 -24.02 6.20
CA ALA A 220 -9.44 -23.12 7.35
C ALA A 220 -10.20 -21.80 7.09
N VAL A 221 -10.61 -21.53 5.86
CA VAL A 221 -11.41 -20.35 5.52
C VAL A 221 -12.88 -20.61 5.91
N HIS A 222 -13.47 -19.66 6.62
CA HIS A 222 -14.88 -19.70 7.02
C HIS A 222 -15.60 -18.42 6.59
N SER A 223 -16.92 -18.47 6.46
CA SER A 223 -17.76 -17.40 5.91
C SER A 223 -17.72 -16.06 6.66
N GLN A 224 -17.22 -16.04 7.89
CA GLN A 224 -17.07 -14.83 8.70
C GLN A 224 -15.65 -14.23 8.62
N LEU A 225 -14.71 -14.92 7.98
CA LEU A 225 -13.31 -14.47 7.84
C LEU A 225 -13.21 -13.48 6.67
N VAL A 226 -13.03 -12.22 6.97
CA VAL A 226 -12.83 -11.19 5.93
C VAL A 226 -11.45 -11.34 5.30
N LEU A 227 -11.37 -11.34 3.98
CA LEU A 227 -10.12 -11.18 3.25
C LEU A 227 -9.95 -9.75 2.78
N TYR A 228 -8.82 -9.16 3.07
CA TYR A 228 -8.31 -7.99 2.39
C TYR A 228 -7.04 -8.35 1.61
N ASP A 229 -7.10 -8.31 0.29
CA ASP A 229 -5.95 -8.60 -0.57
C ASP A 229 -5.37 -7.29 -1.12
N THR A 230 -4.11 -6.96 -0.79
CA THR A 230 -3.48 -5.73 -1.30
C THR A 230 -3.11 -5.80 -2.78
N VAL A 231 -3.18 -6.95 -3.41
CA VAL A 231 -3.02 -7.11 -4.85
C VAL A 231 -4.22 -6.48 -5.57
N PHE A 232 -3.94 -5.70 -6.61
CA PHE A 232 -4.96 -5.06 -7.45
C PHE A 232 -4.83 -5.41 -8.95
N ASN A 233 -3.78 -6.11 -9.33
CA ASN A 233 -3.58 -6.62 -10.69
C ASN A 233 -3.21 -8.12 -10.63
N PRO A 234 -4.14 -9.01 -10.93
CA PRO A 234 -5.51 -8.80 -11.43
C PRO A 234 -6.45 -8.18 -10.37
N LEU A 235 -7.64 -7.70 -10.80
CA LEU A 235 -8.68 -7.18 -9.88
C LEU A 235 -9.25 -8.27 -8.97
N GLU A 236 -9.22 -9.52 -9.43
CA GLU A 236 -9.59 -10.69 -8.64
C GLU A 236 -8.45 -11.69 -8.64
N THR A 237 -7.86 -11.92 -7.47
CA THR A 237 -6.81 -12.93 -7.29
C THR A 237 -7.40 -14.31 -7.03
N ARG A 238 -6.60 -15.37 -7.24
CA ARG A 238 -7.01 -16.73 -6.89
C ARG A 238 -7.40 -16.85 -5.41
N MET A 239 -6.69 -16.20 -4.50
CA MET A 239 -7.04 -16.17 -3.08
C MET A 239 -8.41 -15.55 -2.84
N MET A 240 -8.74 -14.45 -3.53
CA MET A 240 -10.06 -13.82 -3.44
C MET A 240 -11.17 -14.78 -3.90
N ALA A 241 -10.99 -15.47 -5.01
CA ALA A 241 -11.93 -16.47 -5.50
C ALA A 241 -12.14 -17.59 -4.47
N GLN A 242 -11.07 -18.15 -3.90
CA GLN A 242 -11.12 -19.20 -2.88
C GLN A 242 -11.91 -18.77 -1.61
N PHE A 243 -11.79 -17.52 -1.19
CA PHE A 243 -12.57 -16.97 -0.07
C PHE A 243 -14.06 -16.81 -0.44
N ARG A 244 -14.35 -16.34 -1.65
CA ARG A 244 -15.74 -16.22 -2.14
C ARG A 244 -16.45 -17.56 -2.26
N ASP A 245 -15.75 -18.61 -2.64
CA ASP A 245 -16.31 -19.97 -2.78
C ASP A 245 -16.91 -20.49 -1.46
N VAL A 246 -16.40 -20.02 -0.31
CA VAL A 246 -16.97 -20.35 1.02
C VAL A 246 -17.90 -19.26 1.57
N GLY A 247 -18.23 -18.25 0.76
CA GLY A 247 -19.13 -17.16 1.15
C GLY A 247 -18.47 -16.12 2.07
N ALA A 248 -17.14 -16.07 2.14
CA ALA A 248 -16.40 -15.09 2.95
C ALA A 248 -16.38 -13.71 2.27
N PRO A 249 -16.46 -12.60 3.04
CA PRO A 249 -16.33 -11.26 2.49
C PRO A 249 -14.91 -11.01 1.97
N VAL A 250 -14.81 -10.35 0.81
CA VAL A 250 -13.52 -10.09 0.14
C VAL A 250 -13.43 -8.64 -0.31
N CYS A 251 -12.31 -8.00 0.00
CA CYS A 251 -11.95 -6.67 -0.49
C CYS A 251 -10.58 -6.75 -1.20
N GLY A 252 -10.47 -6.16 -2.38
CA GLY A 252 -9.23 -6.12 -3.17
C GLY A 252 -8.43 -4.84 -3.01
N GLY A 253 -7.19 -4.84 -3.51
CA GLY A 253 -6.21 -3.77 -3.34
C GLY A 253 -6.47 -2.49 -4.15
N LEU A 254 -7.44 -2.49 -5.08
CA LEU A 254 -7.76 -1.33 -5.91
C LEU A 254 -8.11 -0.10 -5.06
N ASP A 255 -8.92 -0.26 -4.03
CA ASP A 255 -9.34 0.84 -3.16
C ASP A 255 -8.17 1.43 -2.38
N MET A 256 -7.24 0.58 -1.90
CA MET A 256 -6.01 1.06 -1.27
C MET A 256 -5.15 1.87 -2.25
N LEU A 257 -4.98 1.39 -3.50
CA LEU A 257 -4.25 2.10 -4.54
C LEU A 257 -4.83 3.50 -4.76
N VAL A 258 -6.15 3.60 -4.83
CA VAL A 258 -6.84 4.88 -5.04
C VAL A 258 -6.70 5.79 -3.82
N TYR A 259 -7.01 5.31 -2.61
CA TYR A 259 -7.00 6.16 -1.41
C TYR A 259 -5.60 6.64 -1.02
N GLN A 260 -4.55 5.79 -1.14
CA GLN A 260 -3.18 6.24 -0.88
C GLN A 260 -2.75 7.30 -1.91
N GLY A 261 -3.12 7.12 -3.20
CA GLY A 261 -2.84 8.10 -4.24
C GLY A 261 -3.62 9.40 -4.03
N ALA A 262 -4.88 9.32 -3.64
CA ALA A 262 -5.71 10.45 -3.26
C ALA A 262 -5.08 11.27 -2.13
N ARG A 263 -4.55 10.59 -1.11
CA ARG A 263 -3.86 11.26 0.00
C ARG A 263 -2.56 11.94 -0.45
N SER A 264 -1.79 11.30 -1.32
CA SER A 264 -0.59 11.91 -1.92
C SER A 264 -0.95 13.15 -2.73
N PHE A 265 -1.99 13.07 -3.54
CA PHE A 265 -2.52 14.19 -4.34
C PHE A 265 -2.91 15.38 -3.45
N GLN A 266 -3.62 15.13 -2.36
CA GLN A 266 -4.02 16.15 -1.39
C GLN A 266 -2.81 16.82 -0.73
N ILE A 267 -1.75 16.05 -0.38
CA ILE A 267 -0.50 16.59 0.18
C ILE A 267 0.14 17.59 -0.79
N TRP A 268 0.22 17.26 -2.10
CA TRP A 268 0.89 18.10 -3.08
C TRP A 268 0.10 19.33 -3.52
N THR A 269 -1.23 19.20 -3.62
CA THR A 269 -2.10 20.23 -4.22
C THR A 269 -2.95 20.99 -3.20
N GLY A 270 -3.12 20.44 -2.00
CA GLY A 270 -4.08 20.95 -1.01
C GLY A 270 -5.55 20.72 -1.37
N MET A 271 -5.82 20.03 -2.49
CA MET A 271 -7.18 19.82 -3.02
C MET A 271 -7.66 18.39 -2.76
N GLU A 272 -8.96 18.23 -2.55
CA GLU A 272 -9.59 16.91 -2.45
C GLU A 272 -9.70 16.29 -3.86
N PRO A 273 -9.08 15.13 -4.10
CA PRO A 273 -9.12 14.51 -5.43
C PRO A 273 -10.43 13.75 -5.67
N PRO A 274 -10.91 13.67 -6.92
CA PRO A 274 -12.11 12.92 -7.29
C PRO A 274 -11.79 11.40 -7.31
N THR A 275 -11.91 10.74 -6.17
CA THR A 275 -11.55 9.31 -6.01
C THR A 275 -12.30 8.38 -6.95
N ASP A 276 -13.56 8.70 -7.28
CA ASP A 276 -14.35 7.90 -8.22
C ASP A 276 -13.76 7.95 -9.64
N VAL A 277 -13.31 9.14 -10.09
CA VAL A 277 -12.63 9.31 -11.38
C VAL A 277 -11.30 8.56 -11.38
N MET A 278 -10.54 8.66 -10.27
CA MET A 278 -9.27 7.93 -10.11
C MET A 278 -9.48 6.41 -10.18
N LYS A 279 -10.52 5.90 -9.54
CA LYS A 279 -10.86 4.47 -9.54
C LYS A 279 -11.30 3.99 -10.93
N GLU A 280 -12.17 4.75 -11.57
CA GLU A 280 -12.73 4.39 -12.89
C GLU A 280 -11.65 4.22 -13.96
N VAL A 281 -10.67 5.14 -14.02
CA VAL A 281 -9.60 5.07 -15.01
C VAL A 281 -8.68 3.85 -14.79
N VAL A 282 -8.46 3.44 -13.55
CA VAL A 282 -7.72 2.22 -13.25
C VAL A 282 -8.50 0.98 -13.69
N VAL A 283 -9.79 0.91 -13.38
CA VAL A 283 -10.66 -0.22 -13.77
C VAL A 283 -10.70 -0.38 -15.30
N ARG A 284 -10.79 0.72 -16.06
CA ARG A 284 -10.80 0.70 -17.54
C ARG A 284 -9.55 0.05 -18.16
N ARG A 285 -8.41 0.01 -17.45
CA ARG A 285 -7.20 -0.67 -17.95
C ARG A 285 -7.27 -2.20 -17.88
N PHE A 286 -8.28 -2.74 -17.19
CA PHE A 286 -8.51 -4.19 -17.09
C PHE A 286 -9.67 -4.64 -18.02
N ALA A 287 -10.38 -3.73 -18.66
CA ALA A 287 -11.43 -3.99 -19.64
C ALA A 287 -10.86 -4.06 -21.06
#